data_2801d7799f79fb64d50be56b8c8d81a6
#
_entry.id   2801d7799f79fb64d50be56b8c8d81a6
#
_cell.length_a   1.000
_cell.length_b   1.000
_cell.length_c   1.000
_cell.angle_alpha   90.00
_cell.angle_beta   90.00
_cell.angle_gamma   90.00
#
_symmetry.space_group_name_H-M   'P 1'
#
loop_
_entity.id
_entity.type
_entity.pdbx_description
1 polymer ?
#
loop_
_entity_poly.entity_id
_entity_poly.type
_entity_poly.pdbx_seq_one_letter_code
_entity_poly.pdbx_strand_id
1 'polypeptide(L)'
;MGSRANLLSNVPTNAGNQVDSISGAGPSLADLTRPDFPLLAQTACSGQPLIYLDHAATSQKPRQVLATLQHYYDHDNANVHRGAHQLSARATEGFEGARAKTAAFVGAASPHEIVFTRNASEAINLVARSWGDANLKAGDEVLLSVMEHHSNLVPWQLLAARTGCVLRHVGLTESGELDLGDFQAQLNERTRLISLVQVSNTLGCLNPIAEIATLAHAAGALLLVDACQSLAHLPVDVGQLGADFLVGSSHKLCGPTGMGFLWARESLLEAMPPFLGGGEMIQDVFLGSSTWAGLPHKFEAGTPAIGEAIGMGAALDYLNSLGLERVHAWEQQLTAHLFARLEAIEGLRILGPTPQQQPDRGALAAFSVAGLHANDLAELLDCAGICIRSGHHCTQPLHRHYGLAASARASLSFTTTFEEIDRFAEELIGAIAFLREHS
;
A
#
# COMPACT_ATOMS: atom_id res chain seq x y z
N MET A 1 -51.32 -31.47 18.41
CA MET A 1 -52.04 -30.55 19.32
C MET A 1 -51.02 -29.64 19.94
N GLY A 2 -51.19 -28.32 19.85
CA GLY A 2 -50.37 -27.28 20.53
C GLY A 2 -49.44 -26.51 19.59
N SER A 3 -50.00 -25.65 18.86
CA SER A 3 -49.88 -24.21 18.63
C SER A 3 -48.55 -23.56 19.02
N ARG A 4 -47.82 -23.03 17.99
CA ARG A 4 -46.86 -21.95 18.13
C ARG A 4 -47.36 -20.78 17.30
N ALA A 5 -47.79 -19.73 17.98
CA ALA A 5 -48.14 -18.46 17.40
C ALA A 5 -47.05 -17.42 17.71
N ASN A 6 -46.64 -16.70 16.67
CA ASN A 6 -46.20 -15.32 16.56
C ASN A 6 -45.57 -14.59 17.77
N LEU A 7 -44.31 -14.19 17.56
CA LEU A 7 -43.73 -12.96 18.13
C LEU A 7 -42.85 -12.30 17.06
N LEU A 8 -43.48 -11.54 16.19
CA LEU A 8 -42.85 -10.50 15.36
C LEU A 8 -43.59 -9.21 15.68
N SER A 9 -42.95 -8.29 16.41
CA SER A 9 -43.19 -6.84 16.30
C SER A 9 -42.31 -6.12 17.32
N ASN A 10 -41.45 -5.27 16.85
CA ASN A 10 -41.03 -3.94 17.29
C ASN A 10 -39.55 -3.70 17.13
N VAL A 11 -39.21 -3.27 15.93
CA VAL A 11 -37.96 -2.50 15.68
C VAL A 11 -38.39 -1.04 15.62
N PRO A 12 -37.90 -0.16 16.47
CA PRO A 12 -38.13 1.28 16.32
C PRO A 12 -37.18 1.81 15.23
N THR A 13 -37.76 2.27 14.13
CA THR A 13 -37.14 3.21 13.20
C THR A 13 -37.01 4.56 13.88
N ASN A 14 -35.81 5.02 14.11
CA ASN A 14 -35.55 6.45 14.29
C ASN A 14 -34.17 6.77 13.69
N ALA A 15 -34.18 7.18 12.41
CA ALA A 15 -33.08 7.82 11.76
C ALA A 15 -33.16 9.33 12.03
N GLY A 16 -32.30 9.80 12.90
CA GLY A 16 -32.05 11.21 13.12
C GLY A 16 -30.56 11.40 13.22
N ASN A 17 -29.90 11.57 12.04
CA ASN A 17 -28.49 12.00 12.00
C ASN A 17 -28.39 13.44 12.50
N GLN A 18 -28.16 13.61 13.80
CA GLN A 18 -27.50 14.78 14.33
C GLN A 18 -26.00 14.47 14.31
N VAL A 19 -25.27 15.18 13.48
CA VAL A 19 -23.82 15.30 13.59
C VAL A 19 -23.58 16.15 14.84
N ASP A 20 -23.49 15.48 15.99
CA ASP A 20 -23.02 16.12 17.20
C ASP A 20 -21.56 16.54 17.00
N SER A 21 -21.34 17.84 17.03
CA SER A 21 -20.04 18.47 17.15
C SER A 21 -19.34 17.89 18.40
N ILE A 22 -18.37 17.00 18.16
CA ILE A 22 -17.53 16.43 19.23
C ILE A 22 -16.53 17.51 19.66
N SER A 23 -16.97 18.43 20.47
CA SER A 23 -16.13 19.23 21.36
C SER A 23 -15.98 18.51 22.72
N GLY A 24 -15.38 17.33 22.70
CA GLY A 24 -15.09 16.51 23.87
C GLY A 24 -13.60 16.20 23.91
N ALA A 25 -12.89 17.00 24.70
CA ALA A 25 -11.47 17.20 24.88
C ALA A 25 -10.69 15.94 25.30
N GLY A 26 -10.47 15.02 24.39
CA GLY A 26 -9.44 14.01 24.46
C GLY A 26 -8.33 14.30 23.42
N PRO A 27 -7.09 13.82 23.62
CA PRO A 27 -6.03 13.99 22.63
C PRO A 27 -6.40 13.29 21.33
N SER A 28 -6.10 13.92 20.20
CA SER A 28 -6.26 13.32 18.85
C SER A 28 -5.36 12.11 18.67
N LEU A 29 -5.58 11.31 17.62
CA LEU A 29 -4.67 10.19 17.32
C LEU A 29 -3.26 10.71 17.00
N ALA A 30 -3.14 11.85 16.33
CA ALA A 30 -1.86 12.48 16.06
C ALA A 30 -1.15 12.89 17.35
N ASP A 31 -1.84 13.51 18.33
CA ASP A 31 -1.26 13.88 19.62
C ASP A 31 -0.70 12.67 20.37
N LEU A 32 -1.37 11.54 20.29
CA LEU A 32 -0.97 10.28 20.94
C LEU A 32 0.23 9.61 20.26
N THR A 33 0.32 9.68 18.95
CA THR A 33 1.30 8.91 18.16
C THR A 33 2.52 9.70 17.76
N ARG A 34 2.40 10.99 17.49
CA ARG A 34 3.49 11.86 17.02
C ARG A 34 4.75 11.84 17.89
N PRO A 35 4.67 11.77 19.24
CA PRO A 35 5.85 11.64 20.09
C PRO A 35 6.69 10.39 19.83
N ASP A 36 6.10 9.33 19.25
CA ASP A 36 6.81 8.12 18.88
C ASP A 36 7.71 8.30 17.65
N PHE A 37 7.50 9.34 16.85
CA PHE A 37 8.19 9.56 15.57
C PHE A 37 9.26 10.64 15.68
N PRO A 38 10.53 10.31 16.01
CA PRO A 38 11.56 11.31 16.29
C PRO A 38 11.87 12.22 15.11
N LEU A 39 11.68 11.74 13.87
CA LEU A 39 11.90 12.55 12.67
C LEU A 39 10.93 13.73 12.60
N LEU A 40 9.69 13.57 13.03
CA LEU A 40 8.67 14.62 12.99
C LEU A 40 8.88 15.74 14.03
N ALA A 41 9.81 15.55 14.97
CA ALA A 41 10.20 16.57 15.94
C ALA A 41 11.31 17.50 15.44
N GLN A 42 11.78 17.32 14.21
CA GLN A 42 12.86 18.14 13.62
C GLN A 42 12.33 19.50 13.17
N THR A 43 13.27 20.43 13.09
CA THR A 43 13.07 21.73 12.47
C THR A 43 13.63 21.67 11.05
N ALA A 44 12.90 22.18 10.07
CA ALA A 44 13.35 22.30 8.70
C ALA A 44 14.51 23.31 8.57
N CYS A 45 15.21 23.32 7.43
CA CYS A 45 16.32 24.25 7.17
C CYS A 45 15.91 25.72 7.29
N SER A 46 14.64 26.03 7.08
CA SER A 46 14.06 27.37 7.26
C SER A 46 13.92 27.81 8.73
N GLY A 47 14.20 26.94 9.69
CA GLY A 47 13.95 27.19 11.12
C GLY A 47 12.48 26.97 11.53
N GLN A 48 11.63 26.55 10.62
CA GLN A 48 10.22 26.22 10.87
C GLN A 48 10.05 24.76 11.30
N PRO A 49 9.00 24.40 12.06
CA PRO A 49 8.67 23.00 12.32
C PRO A 49 8.47 22.22 11.02
N LEU A 50 9.03 21.00 10.97
CA LEU A 50 8.86 20.12 9.82
C LEU A 50 7.42 19.63 9.73
N ILE A 51 6.81 19.84 8.55
CA ILE A 51 5.51 19.25 8.15
C ILE A 51 5.77 18.21 7.07
N TYR A 52 5.49 16.95 7.37
CA TYR A 52 5.76 15.84 6.45
C TYR A 52 4.46 15.32 5.85
N LEU A 53 4.19 15.66 4.58
CA LEU A 53 3.00 15.27 3.83
C LEU A 53 3.36 14.42 2.58
N ASP A 54 4.39 13.57 2.69
CA ASP A 54 4.78 12.61 1.64
C ASP A 54 4.74 11.15 2.13
N HIS A 55 3.77 10.82 2.99
CA HIS A 55 3.61 9.48 3.58
C HIS A 55 3.35 8.37 2.54
N ALA A 56 2.68 8.67 1.43
CA ALA A 56 2.46 7.71 0.34
C ALA A 56 3.74 7.34 -0.43
N ALA A 57 4.83 8.11 -0.28
CA ALA A 57 6.15 7.74 -0.79
C ALA A 57 6.88 6.81 0.18
N THR A 58 6.96 7.20 1.45
CA THR A 58 7.49 6.39 2.56
C THR A 58 6.94 6.92 3.89
N SER A 59 6.52 6.03 4.78
CA SER A 59 6.11 6.40 6.14
C SER A 59 7.32 6.68 7.02
N GLN A 60 7.17 7.46 8.09
CA GLN A 60 8.19 7.62 9.12
C GLN A 60 8.22 6.40 10.05
N LYS A 61 9.26 6.28 10.88
CA LYS A 61 9.51 5.10 11.71
C LYS A 61 9.33 5.45 13.18
N PRO A 62 8.49 4.73 13.93
CA PRO A 62 8.34 4.95 15.36
C PRO A 62 9.56 4.44 16.13
N ARG A 63 9.78 4.98 17.33
CA ARG A 63 10.89 4.62 18.22
C ARG A 63 10.98 3.12 18.49
N GLN A 64 9.84 2.46 18.58
CA GLN A 64 9.73 1.00 18.80
C GLN A 64 10.40 0.21 17.67
N VAL A 65 10.19 0.61 16.42
CA VAL A 65 10.85 -0.01 15.26
C VAL A 65 12.35 0.28 15.25
N LEU A 66 12.74 1.53 15.50
CA LEU A 66 14.16 1.93 15.56
C LEU A 66 14.89 1.18 16.67
N ALA A 67 14.30 1.08 17.85
CA ALA A 67 14.86 0.34 18.99
C ALA A 67 14.98 -1.17 18.71
N THR A 68 14.00 -1.76 18.02
CA THR A 68 14.04 -3.18 17.63
C THR A 68 15.18 -3.46 16.66
N LEU A 69 15.38 -2.61 15.65
CA LEU A 69 16.51 -2.73 14.71
C LEU A 69 17.85 -2.61 15.44
N GLN A 70 17.98 -1.62 16.32
CA GLN A 70 19.20 -1.41 17.10
C GLN A 70 19.48 -2.62 17.99
N HIS A 71 18.45 -3.13 18.71
CA HIS A 71 18.58 -4.29 19.58
C HIS A 71 19.06 -5.53 18.82
N TYR A 72 18.49 -5.80 17.63
CA TYR A 72 18.90 -6.93 16.83
C TYR A 72 20.41 -6.89 16.51
N TYR A 73 20.92 -5.75 16.04
CA TYR A 73 22.33 -5.64 15.70
C TYR A 73 23.25 -5.61 16.91
N ASP A 74 22.81 -5.10 18.04
CA ASP A 74 23.61 -5.07 19.27
C ASP A 74 23.67 -6.43 19.97
N HIS A 75 22.65 -7.31 19.86
CA HIS A 75 22.49 -8.46 20.74
C HIS A 75 22.23 -9.79 20.04
N ASP A 76 21.58 -9.81 18.84
CA ASP A 76 21.05 -11.02 18.23
C ASP A 76 21.53 -11.29 16.80
N ASN A 77 22.42 -10.42 16.28
CA ASN A 77 22.89 -10.52 14.90
C ASN A 77 23.60 -11.84 14.61
N ALA A 78 22.91 -12.74 13.91
CA ALA A 78 23.44 -14.01 13.42
C ALA A 78 22.66 -14.44 12.17
N ASN A 79 23.23 -15.36 11.38
CA ASN A 79 22.49 -15.98 10.29
C ASN A 79 21.39 -16.92 10.85
N VAL A 80 20.29 -17.01 10.12
CA VAL A 80 19.09 -17.77 10.51
C VAL A 80 19.15 -19.23 10.05
N HIS A 81 18.28 -20.08 10.62
CA HIS A 81 17.93 -21.46 10.28
C HIS A 81 19.03 -22.51 10.50
N ARG A 82 20.27 -22.29 10.02
CA ARG A 82 21.30 -23.35 9.95
C ARG A 82 22.39 -23.28 11.04
N GLY A 83 22.40 -22.23 11.85
CA GLY A 83 23.40 -22.08 12.91
C GLY A 83 23.11 -22.97 14.13
N ALA A 84 24.10 -23.71 14.59
CA ALA A 84 23.99 -24.60 15.77
C ALA A 84 24.33 -23.87 17.08
N HIS A 85 24.02 -22.58 17.21
CA HIS A 85 24.31 -21.77 18.39
C HIS A 85 23.14 -20.88 18.78
N GLN A 86 23.12 -20.43 20.03
CA GLN A 86 21.99 -19.65 20.60
C GLN A 86 21.67 -18.33 19.83
N LEU A 87 22.67 -17.62 19.32
CA LEU A 87 22.45 -16.41 18.55
C LEU A 87 21.65 -16.70 17.27
N SER A 88 22.00 -17.78 16.54
CA SER A 88 21.24 -18.18 15.36
C SER A 88 19.80 -18.59 15.71
N ALA A 89 19.60 -19.26 16.85
CA ALA A 89 18.26 -19.62 17.31
C ALA A 89 17.40 -18.36 17.58
N ARG A 90 17.96 -17.36 18.29
CA ARG A 90 17.26 -16.07 18.55
C ARG A 90 16.98 -15.27 17.28
N ALA A 91 17.95 -15.18 16.37
CA ALA A 91 17.77 -14.53 15.08
C ALA A 91 16.67 -15.24 14.27
N THR A 92 16.63 -16.57 14.25
CA THR A 92 15.60 -17.38 13.58
C THR A 92 14.22 -17.13 14.19
N GLU A 93 14.12 -17.15 15.52
CA GLU A 93 12.88 -16.87 16.24
C GLU A 93 12.34 -15.48 15.91
N GLY A 94 13.19 -14.46 15.88
CA GLY A 94 12.82 -13.09 15.51
C GLY A 94 12.36 -12.99 14.05
N PHE A 95 13.08 -13.63 13.13
CA PHE A 95 12.79 -13.63 11.70
C PHE A 95 11.47 -14.35 11.37
N GLU A 96 11.29 -15.57 11.87
CA GLU A 96 10.06 -16.34 11.65
C GLU A 96 8.88 -15.77 12.47
N GLY A 97 9.15 -15.16 13.62
CA GLY A 97 8.17 -14.37 14.37
C GLY A 97 7.63 -13.20 13.56
N ALA A 98 8.48 -12.49 12.82
CA ALA A 98 8.05 -11.42 11.91
C ALA A 98 7.17 -11.97 10.77
N ARG A 99 7.49 -13.15 10.23
CA ARG A 99 6.66 -13.83 9.22
C ARG A 99 5.27 -14.18 9.76
N ALA A 100 5.21 -14.75 10.97
CA ALA A 100 3.95 -15.06 11.62
C ALA A 100 3.09 -13.81 11.88
N LYS A 101 3.72 -12.70 12.30
CA LYS A 101 3.04 -11.40 12.45
C LYS A 101 2.51 -10.86 11.12
N THR A 102 3.28 -11.00 10.05
CA THR A 102 2.85 -10.60 8.69
C THR A 102 1.64 -11.42 8.25
N ALA A 103 1.67 -12.75 8.45
CA ALA A 103 0.55 -13.62 8.14
C ALA A 103 -0.72 -13.21 8.92
N ALA A 104 -0.61 -13.00 10.21
CA ALA A 104 -1.72 -12.58 11.07
C ALA A 104 -2.26 -11.20 10.65
N PHE A 105 -1.39 -10.26 10.28
CA PHE A 105 -1.75 -8.89 9.89
C PHE A 105 -2.61 -8.83 8.63
N VAL A 106 -2.39 -9.74 7.68
CA VAL A 106 -3.17 -9.80 6.44
C VAL A 106 -4.26 -10.88 6.44
N GLY A 107 -4.49 -11.57 7.56
CA GLY A 107 -5.49 -12.64 7.67
C GLY A 107 -5.12 -13.91 6.88
N ALA A 108 -3.83 -14.18 6.67
CA ALA A 108 -3.34 -15.39 6.02
C ALA A 108 -3.59 -16.65 6.89
N ALA A 109 -3.87 -17.78 6.25
CA ALA A 109 -4.13 -19.05 6.94
C ALA A 109 -2.87 -19.63 7.60
N SER A 110 -1.69 -19.34 7.03
CA SER A 110 -0.42 -19.88 7.48
C SER A 110 0.75 -18.93 7.21
N PRO A 111 1.78 -18.89 8.07
CA PRO A 111 3.04 -18.20 7.74
C PRO A 111 3.73 -18.74 6.47
N HIS A 112 3.45 -19.97 6.06
CA HIS A 112 3.99 -20.55 4.82
C HIS A 112 3.49 -19.84 3.55
N GLU A 113 2.40 -19.10 3.66
CA GLU A 113 1.85 -18.26 2.57
C GLU A 113 2.56 -16.91 2.43
N ILE A 114 3.50 -16.56 3.33
CA ILE A 114 4.27 -15.32 3.29
C ILE A 114 5.67 -15.58 2.77
N VAL A 115 6.00 -14.96 1.64
CA VAL A 115 7.36 -14.94 1.08
C VAL A 115 7.94 -13.56 1.28
N PHE A 116 9.07 -13.46 1.97
CA PHE A 116 9.76 -12.21 2.15
C PHE A 116 10.50 -11.79 0.88
N THR A 117 10.42 -10.52 0.55
CA THR A 117 11.05 -9.89 -0.62
C THR A 117 11.66 -8.56 -0.21
N ARG A 118 12.45 -7.94 -1.06
CA ARG A 118 13.02 -6.61 -0.78
C ARG A 118 11.98 -5.49 -0.75
N ASN A 119 10.86 -5.67 -1.45
CA ASN A 119 9.73 -4.74 -1.54
C ASN A 119 8.62 -5.37 -2.41
N ALA A 120 7.46 -4.71 -2.50
CA ALA A 120 6.36 -5.15 -3.36
C ALA A 120 6.74 -5.23 -4.85
N SER A 121 7.66 -4.39 -5.35
CA SER A 121 8.12 -4.48 -6.75
C SER A 121 8.79 -5.83 -7.02
N GLU A 122 9.62 -6.34 -6.10
CA GLU A 122 10.21 -7.68 -6.22
C GLU A 122 9.14 -8.76 -6.09
N ALA A 123 8.17 -8.59 -5.19
CA ALA A 123 7.06 -9.52 -5.02
C ALA A 123 6.23 -9.68 -6.32
N ILE A 124 5.89 -8.59 -6.99
CA ILE A 124 5.20 -8.62 -8.29
C ILE A 124 6.09 -9.27 -9.37
N ASN A 125 7.39 -8.95 -9.41
CA ASN A 125 8.33 -9.60 -10.31
C ASN A 125 8.43 -11.11 -10.05
N LEU A 126 8.39 -11.54 -8.78
CA LEU A 126 8.36 -12.95 -8.42
C LEU A 126 7.14 -13.64 -9.03
N VAL A 127 5.93 -13.08 -8.88
CA VAL A 127 4.73 -13.64 -9.50
C VAL A 127 4.86 -13.64 -11.02
N ALA A 128 5.32 -12.56 -11.64
CA ALA A 128 5.48 -12.46 -13.09
C ALA A 128 6.51 -13.46 -13.66
N ARG A 129 7.61 -13.72 -12.93
CA ARG A 129 8.71 -14.58 -13.39
C ARG A 129 8.54 -16.05 -12.99
N SER A 130 7.81 -16.32 -11.94
CA SER A 130 7.54 -17.68 -11.48
C SER A 130 6.21 -18.16 -12.00
N TRP A 131 5.10 -17.63 -11.49
CA TRP A 131 3.77 -18.02 -11.93
C TRP A 131 3.51 -17.64 -13.40
N GLY A 132 3.83 -16.40 -13.78
CA GLY A 132 3.53 -15.87 -15.11
C GLY A 132 4.25 -16.61 -16.23
N ASP A 133 5.57 -16.80 -16.13
CA ASP A 133 6.38 -17.51 -17.13
C ASP A 133 5.94 -19.00 -17.26
N ALA A 134 5.43 -19.63 -16.18
CA ALA A 134 5.00 -21.01 -16.17
C ALA A 134 3.56 -21.23 -16.71
N ASN A 135 2.68 -20.23 -16.59
CA ASN A 135 1.25 -20.41 -16.83
C ASN A 135 0.69 -19.58 -18.00
N LEU A 136 1.39 -18.50 -18.43
CA LEU A 136 0.91 -17.63 -19.49
C LEU A 136 1.61 -17.91 -20.83
N LYS A 137 0.83 -17.89 -21.89
CA LYS A 137 1.27 -18.09 -23.28
C LYS A 137 0.70 -17.02 -24.21
N ALA A 138 1.12 -17.02 -25.46
CA ALA A 138 0.64 -16.10 -26.47
C ALA A 138 -0.90 -16.14 -26.59
N GLY A 139 -1.52 -14.98 -26.50
CA GLY A 139 -2.97 -14.78 -26.55
C GLY A 139 -3.70 -14.86 -25.21
N ASP A 140 -3.08 -15.33 -24.12
CA ASP A 140 -3.62 -15.14 -22.78
C ASP A 140 -3.58 -13.68 -22.39
N GLU A 141 -4.49 -13.22 -21.53
CA GLU A 141 -4.63 -11.80 -21.19
C GLU A 141 -4.36 -11.55 -19.70
N VAL A 142 -3.64 -10.45 -19.44
CA VAL A 142 -3.46 -9.86 -18.10
C VAL A 142 -4.20 -8.54 -18.08
N LEU A 143 -5.14 -8.38 -17.15
CA LEU A 143 -5.96 -7.17 -17.01
C LEU A 143 -5.41 -6.30 -15.89
N LEU A 144 -5.12 -5.05 -16.21
CA LEU A 144 -4.56 -4.01 -15.34
C LEU A 144 -5.48 -2.79 -15.37
N SER A 145 -5.21 -1.79 -14.54
CA SER A 145 -5.84 -0.47 -14.70
C SER A 145 -4.86 0.58 -15.23
N VAL A 146 -5.38 1.71 -15.70
CA VAL A 146 -4.55 2.86 -16.12
C VAL A 146 -3.95 3.60 -14.92
N MET A 147 -4.41 3.33 -13.69
CA MET A 147 -3.93 3.96 -12.47
C MET A 147 -2.79 3.21 -11.77
N GLU A 148 -2.34 2.07 -12.31
CA GLU A 148 -1.35 1.22 -11.65
C GLU A 148 -0.01 1.93 -11.44
N HIS A 149 0.59 1.69 -10.27
CA HIS A 149 1.98 2.05 -10.02
C HIS A 149 2.90 1.33 -11.02
N HIS A 150 4.01 1.94 -11.43
CA HIS A 150 4.96 1.33 -12.37
C HIS A 150 5.41 -0.08 -11.93
N SER A 151 5.49 -0.35 -10.63
CA SER A 151 5.79 -1.70 -10.10
C SER A 151 4.74 -2.74 -10.43
N ASN A 152 3.48 -2.32 -10.63
CA ASN A 152 2.37 -3.19 -11.04
C ASN A 152 2.01 -3.06 -12.52
N LEU A 153 2.90 -2.50 -13.32
CA LEU A 153 2.76 -2.37 -14.77
C LEU A 153 3.96 -2.97 -15.51
N VAL A 154 5.18 -2.53 -15.17
CA VAL A 154 6.39 -2.88 -15.92
C VAL A 154 6.72 -4.39 -15.87
N PRO A 155 6.58 -5.11 -14.74
CA PRO A 155 6.81 -6.56 -14.72
C PRO A 155 5.92 -7.32 -15.70
N TRP A 156 4.67 -6.90 -15.88
CA TRP A 156 3.73 -7.49 -16.84
C TRP A 156 4.10 -7.17 -18.28
N GLN A 157 4.61 -5.96 -18.56
CA GLN A 157 5.16 -5.62 -19.88
C GLN A 157 6.35 -6.53 -20.24
N LEU A 158 7.25 -6.77 -19.28
CA LEU A 158 8.38 -7.68 -19.46
C LEU A 158 7.93 -9.13 -19.63
N LEU A 159 6.87 -9.56 -18.93
CA LEU A 159 6.25 -10.88 -19.10
C LEU A 159 5.62 -11.01 -20.50
N ALA A 160 4.85 -10.03 -20.93
CA ALA A 160 4.23 -10.02 -22.26
C ALA A 160 5.27 -10.11 -23.38
N ALA A 161 6.40 -9.42 -23.25
CA ALA A 161 7.50 -9.51 -24.21
C ALA A 161 8.12 -10.93 -24.28
N ARG A 162 8.09 -11.71 -23.20
CA ARG A 162 8.62 -13.08 -23.15
C ARG A 162 7.63 -14.15 -23.63
N THR A 163 6.37 -14.02 -23.22
CA THR A 163 5.36 -15.06 -23.40
C THR A 163 4.40 -14.79 -24.57
N GLY A 164 4.31 -13.54 -25.03
CA GLY A 164 3.32 -13.12 -26.03
C GLY A 164 1.91 -12.95 -25.44
N CYS A 165 1.75 -12.94 -24.11
CA CYS A 165 0.46 -12.59 -23.50
C CYS A 165 0.13 -11.11 -23.78
N VAL A 166 -1.16 -10.77 -23.70
CA VAL A 166 -1.68 -9.45 -24.04
C VAL A 166 -2.03 -8.69 -22.77
N LEU A 167 -1.59 -7.44 -22.66
CA LEU A 167 -1.99 -6.56 -21.57
C LEU A 167 -3.22 -5.77 -21.96
N ARG A 168 -4.23 -5.79 -21.10
CA ARG A 168 -5.45 -4.99 -21.19
C ARG A 168 -5.46 -3.97 -20.05
N HIS A 169 -6.03 -2.80 -20.30
CA HIS A 169 -6.07 -1.72 -19.31
C HIS A 169 -7.49 -1.19 -19.17
N VAL A 170 -8.03 -1.34 -17.97
CA VAL A 170 -9.34 -0.78 -17.59
C VAL A 170 -9.20 0.72 -17.41
N GLY A 171 -10.14 1.47 -17.97
CA GLY A 171 -10.24 2.91 -17.85
C GLY A 171 -10.74 3.38 -16.49
N LEU A 172 -10.98 4.68 -16.41
CA LEU A 172 -11.51 5.36 -15.23
C LEU A 172 -12.82 6.04 -15.55
N THR A 173 -13.66 6.21 -14.53
CA THR A 173 -14.82 7.08 -14.57
C THR A 173 -14.38 8.56 -14.62
N GLU A 174 -15.31 9.47 -14.84
CA GLU A 174 -15.02 10.92 -14.78
C GLU A 174 -14.52 11.38 -13.41
N SER A 175 -14.96 10.72 -12.34
CA SER A 175 -14.48 10.99 -10.98
C SER A 175 -13.08 10.41 -10.69
N GLY A 176 -12.53 9.57 -11.57
CA GLY A 176 -11.21 8.95 -11.39
C GLY A 176 -11.24 7.62 -10.62
N GLU A 177 -12.39 7.00 -10.49
CA GLU A 177 -12.55 5.64 -9.97
C GLU A 177 -12.37 4.61 -11.08
N LEU A 178 -12.11 3.34 -10.74
CA LEU A 178 -12.05 2.26 -11.70
C LEU A 178 -13.42 2.11 -12.41
N ASP A 179 -13.43 2.10 -13.73
CA ASP A 179 -14.66 1.87 -14.49
C ASP A 179 -15.01 0.37 -14.49
N LEU A 180 -15.95 -0.02 -13.62
CA LEU A 180 -16.41 -1.41 -13.51
C LEU A 180 -17.16 -1.89 -14.76
N GLY A 181 -17.79 -0.98 -15.52
CA GLY A 181 -18.45 -1.31 -16.79
C GLY A 181 -17.40 -1.70 -17.85
N ASP A 182 -16.33 -0.93 -17.97
CA ASP A 182 -15.19 -1.24 -18.83
C ASP A 182 -14.46 -2.51 -18.35
N PHE A 183 -14.27 -2.68 -17.03
CA PHE A 183 -13.70 -3.89 -16.44
C PHE A 183 -14.47 -5.15 -16.90
N GLN A 184 -15.80 -5.16 -16.73
CA GLN A 184 -16.65 -6.28 -17.11
C GLN A 184 -16.64 -6.52 -18.62
N ALA A 185 -16.61 -5.46 -19.43
CA ALA A 185 -16.56 -5.57 -20.89
C ALA A 185 -15.23 -6.16 -21.41
N GLN A 186 -14.13 -5.94 -20.68
CA GLN A 186 -12.82 -6.47 -21.04
C GLN A 186 -12.58 -7.91 -20.53
N LEU A 187 -13.32 -8.33 -19.47
CA LEU A 187 -13.17 -9.67 -18.89
C LEU A 187 -13.70 -10.74 -19.86
N ASN A 188 -12.86 -11.75 -20.16
CA ASN A 188 -13.21 -12.81 -21.08
C ASN A 188 -12.45 -14.12 -20.77
N GLU A 189 -12.73 -15.20 -21.52
CA GLU A 189 -12.15 -16.54 -21.33
C GLU A 189 -10.62 -16.63 -21.49
N ARG A 190 -9.97 -15.61 -22.07
CA ARG A 190 -8.50 -15.53 -22.18
C ARG A 190 -7.88 -14.80 -21.01
N THR A 191 -8.66 -14.10 -20.20
CA THR A 191 -8.16 -13.42 -19.00
C THR A 191 -7.69 -14.49 -18.01
N ARG A 192 -6.40 -14.43 -17.64
CA ARG A 192 -5.76 -15.38 -16.72
C ARG A 192 -5.38 -14.74 -15.40
N LEU A 193 -5.06 -13.47 -15.44
CA LEU A 193 -4.65 -12.70 -14.28
C LEU A 193 -5.24 -11.31 -14.35
N ILE A 194 -5.70 -10.84 -13.21
CA ILE A 194 -6.04 -9.45 -12.96
C ILE A 194 -5.05 -8.94 -11.92
N SER A 195 -4.41 -7.79 -12.14
CA SER A 195 -3.46 -7.22 -11.19
C SER A 195 -3.79 -5.76 -10.97
N LEU A 196 -4.32 -5.44 -9.77
CA LEU A 196 -4.87 -4.13 -9.45
C LEU A 196 -4.37 -3.61 -8.10
N VAL A 197 -4.17 -2.30 -8.04
CA VAL A 197 -3.95 -1.59 -6.79
C VAL A 197 -5.25 -1.53 -5.97
N GLN A 198 -5.16 -1.76 -4.65
CA GLN A 198 -6.33 -1.62 -3.78
C GLN A 198 -6.65 -0.14 -3.51
N VAL A 199 -5.65 0.66 -3.14
CA VAL A 199 -5.77 2.11 -2.97
C VAL A 199 -4.76 2.80 -3.88
N SER A 200 -5.23 3.65 -4.79
CA SER A 200 -4.35 4.37 -5.71
C SER A 200 -3.43 5.34 -4.96
N ASN A 201 -2.12 5.22 -5.20
CA ASN A 201 -1.11 6.12 -4.62
C ASN A 201 -1.14 7.55 -5.20
N THR A 202 -1.95 7.79 -6.22
CA THR A 202 -2.10 9.11 -6.88
C THR A 202 -3.51 9.66 -6.69
N LEU A 203 -4.53 8.87 -6.97
CA LEU A 203 -5.93 9.32 -6.91
C LEU A 203 -6.55 9.15 -5.51
N GLY A 204 -5.97 8.27 -4.69
CA GLY A 204 -6.52 7.93 -3.38
C GLY A 204 -7.79 7.07 -3.45
N CYS A 205 -8.31 6.75 -4.65
CA CYS A 205 -9.50 5.92 -4.76
C CYS A 205 -9.25 4.50 -4.22
N LEU A 206 -10.24 3.97 -3.52
CA LEU A 206 -10.30 2.59 -3.05
C LEU A 206 -11.05 1.75 -4.07
N ASN A 207 -10.37 0.77 -4.68
CA ASN A 207 -10.96 -0.14 -5.66
C ASN A 207 -11.75 -1.27 -4.96
N PRO A 208 -12.90 -1.70 -5.51
CA PRO A 208 -13.77 -2.71 -4.93
C PRO A 208 -13.24 -4.13 -5.15
N ILE A 209 -12.12 -4.47 -4.50
CA ILE A 209 -11.35 -5.70 -4.74
C ILE A 209 -12.17 -6.97 -4.55
N ALA A 210 -13.05 -7.05 -3.55
CA ALA A 210 -13.87 -8.24 -3.29
C ALA A 210 -14.91 -8.51 -4.41
N GLU A 211 -15.49 -7.44 -4.98
CA GLU A 211 -16.37 -7.56 -6.15
C GLU A 211 -15.58 -8.01 -7.39
N ILE A 212 -14.42 -7.40 -7.61
CA ILE A 212 -13.50 -7.74 -8.70
C ILE A 212 -13.04 -9.20 -8.58
N ALA A 213 -12.71 -9.68 -7.38
CA ALA A 213 -12.34 -11.07 -7.13
C ALA A 213 -13.45 -12.05 -7.54
N THR A 214 -14.69 -11.73 -7.19
CA THR A 214 -15.85 -12.53 -7.57
C THR A 214 -15.99 -12.65 -9.09
N LEU A 215 -15.85 -11.54 -9.81
CA LEU A 215 -15.91 -11.51 -11.27
C LEU A 215 -14.71 -12.24 -11.91
N ALA A 216 -13.51 -12.03 -11.36
CA ALA A 216 -12.28 -12.68 -11.80
C ALA A 216 -12.38 -14.20 -11.72
N HIS A 217 -12.79 -14.72 -10.56
CA HIS A 217 -12.92 -16.16 -10.35
C HIS A 217 -14.02 -16.78 -11.19
N ALA A 218 -15.14 -16.07 -11.43
CA ALA A 218 -16.19 -16.53 -12.34
C ALA A 218 -15.68 -16.67 -13.79
N ALA A 219 -14.71 -15.87 -14.19
CA ALA A 219 -14.04 -15.97 -15.50
C ALA A 219 -12.85 -16.95 -15.51
N GLY A 220 -12.51 -17.56 -14.37
CA GLY A 220 -11.36 -18.46 -14.23
C GLY A 220 -10.01 -17.75 -14.17
N ALA A 221 -9.99 -16.45 -13.87
CA ALA A 221 -8.79 -15.65 -13.71
C ALA A 221 -8.38 -15.54 -12.23
N LEU A 222 -7.07 -15.39 -11.97
CA LEU A 222 -6.53 -15.09 -10.65
C LEU A 222 -6.47 -13.57 -10.41
N LEU A 223 -6.44 -13.17 -9.14
CA LEU A 223 -6.35 -11.76 -8.73
C LEU A 223 -5.10 -11.50 -7.88
N LEU A 224 -4.22 -10.60 -8.34
CA LEU A 224 -3.14 -10.01 -7.58
C LEU A 224 -3.55 -8.62 -7.12
N VAL A 225 -3.36 -8.36 -5.82
CA VAL A 225 -3.68 -7.07 -5.17
C VAL A 225 -2.39 -6.37 -4.75
N ASP A 226 -2.13 -5.18 -5.30
CA ASP A 226 -1.14 -4.27 -4.75
C ASP A 226 -1.75 -3.51 -3.57
N ALA A 227 -1.40 -3.91 -2.35
CA ALA A 227 -1.90 -3.35 -1.10
C ALA A 227 -0.95 -2.32 -0.47
N CYS A 228 0.04 -1.81 -1.21
CA CYS A 228 1.08 -0.92 -0.67
C CYS A 228 0.52 0.38 -0.05
N GLN A 229 -0.63 0.86 -0.49
CA GLN A 229 -1.26 2.07 0.03
C GLN A 229 -2.46 1.79 0.95
N SER A 230 -2.83 0.53 1.15
CA SER A 230 -3.94 0.17 2.04
C SER A 230 -3.48 -0.37 3.39
N LEU A 231 -2.44 -1.19 3.41
CA LEU A 231 -2.00 -1.96 4.58
C LEU A 231 -1.69 -1.14 5.84
N ALA A 232 -1.26 0.13 5.71
CA ALA A 232 -0.98 1.00 6.86
C ALA A 232 -2.18 1.85 7.29
N HIS A 233 -3.25 1.86 6.50
CA HIS A 233 -4.31 2.87 6.58
C HIS A 233 -5.70 2.27 6.83
N LEU A 234 -5.92 1.00 6.47
CA LEU A 234 -7.19 0.30 6.65
C LEU A 234 -6.96 -1.19 6.88
N PRO A 235 -7.91 -1.89 7.53
CA PRO A 235 -7.82 -3.33 7.69
C PRO A 235 -7.82 -4.05 6.35
N VAL A 236 -6.90 -5.01 6.20
CA VAL A 236 -6.77 -5.84 5.00
C VAL A 236 -6.79 -7.30 5.40
N ASP A 237 -7.76 -8.05 4.88
CA ASP A 237 -7.90 -9.50 5.08
C ASP A 237 -7.98 -10.19 3.72
N VAL A 238 -7.00 -11.04 3.43
CA VAL A 238 -6.86 -11.69 2.12
C VAL A 238 -8.03 -12.61 1.79
N GLY A 239 -8.67 -13.22 2.81
CA GLY A 239 -9.84 -14.06 2.64
C GLY A 239 -11.08 -13.24 2.28
N GLN A 240 -11.29 -12.10 2.96
CA GLN A 240 -12.40 -11.20 2.66
C GLN A 240 -12.23 -10.51 1.31
N LEU A 241 -11.01 -10.15 0.93
CA LEU A 241 -10.71 -9.59 -0.39
C LEU A 241 -10.90 -10.62 -1.51
N GLY A 242 -10.81 -11.93 -1.21
CA GLY A 242 -10.82 -12.97 -2.23
C GLY A 242 -9.56 -12.96 -3.11
N ALA A 243 -8.46 -12.39 -2.65
CA ALA A 243 -7.21 -12.32 -3.39
C ALA A 243 -6.58 -13.71 -3.57
N ASP A 244 -5.79 -13.87 -4.63
CA ASP A 244 -4.93 -15.03 -4.86
C ASP A 244 -3.47 -14.71 -4.58
N PHE A 245 -3.08 -13.44 -4.81
CA PHE A 245 -1.80 -12.84 -4.46
C PHE A 245 -2.02 -11.46 -3.84
N LEU A 246 -1.22 -11.11 -2.84
CA LEU A 246 -1.20 -9.77 -2.26
C LEU A 246 0.24 -9.35 -1.99
N VAL A 247 0.56 -8.09 -2.28
CA VAL A 247 1.91 -7.56 -2.07
C VAL A 247 1.92 -6.34 -1.17
N GLY A 248 2.97 -6.23 -0.35
CA GLY A 248 3.19 -5.10 0.53
C GLY A 248 4.67 -4.71 0.65
N SER A 249 4.91 -3.45 1.02
CA SER A 249 6.25 -2.89 1.26
C SER A 249 6.36 -2.32 2.66
N SER A 250 7.29 -2.80 3.43
CA SER A 250 7.53 -2.43 4.84
C SER A 250 7.71 -0.92 5.04
N HIS A 251 8.45 -0.25 4.15
CA HIS A 251 8.73 1.19 4.30
C HIS A 251 7.49 2.10 4.24
N LYS A 252 6.34 1.58 3.84
CA LYS A 252 5.04 2.28 3.89
C LYS A 252 4.19 1.88 5.10
N LEU A 253 4.61 0.84 5.83
CA LEU A 253 3.98 0.29 7.03
C LEU A 253 4.70 0.72 8.32
N CYS A 254 5.29 1.89 8.36
CA CYS A 254 6.14 2.35 9.47
C CYS A 254 7.41 1.48 9.70
N GLY A 255 7.67 0.50 8.85
CA GLY A 255 8.80 -0.41 8.92
C GLY A 255 10.02 0.05 8.10
N PRO A 256 11.14 -0.69 8.15
CA PRO A 256 12.37 -0.34 7.44
C PRO A 256 12.23 -0.45 5.91
N THR A 257 13.15 0.19 5.19
CA THR A 257 13.36 -0.05 3.75
C THR A 257 14.04 -1.40 3.52
N GLY A 258 14.05 -1.88 2.28
CA GLY A 258 14.71 -3.14 1.94
C GLY A 258 13.94 -4.40 2.31
N MET A 259 12.69 -4.26 2.77
CA MET A 259 11.79 -5.33 3.16
C MET A 259 10.40 -5.13 2.58
N GLY A 260 9.80 -6.23 2.15
CA GLY A 260 8.43 -6.36 1.71
C GLY A 260 8.02 -7.82 1.71
N PHE A 261 6.84 -8.12 1.22
CA PHE A 261 6.34 -9.48 1.16
C PHE A 261 5.39 -9.72 0.00
N LEU A 262 5.32 -10.98 -0.42
CA LEU A 262 4.24 -11.59 -1.17
C LEU A 262 3.46 -12.47 -0.21
N TRP A 263 2.16 -12.28 -0.12
CA TRP A 263 1.23 -13.32 0.29
C TRP A 263 0.64 -13.99 -0.95
N ALA A 264 0.54 -15.31 -0.94
CA ALA A 264 -0.21 -16.05 -1.94
C ALA A 264 -0.80 -17.31 -1.33
N ARG A 265 -1.90 -17.81 -1.92
CA ARG A 265 -2.49 -19.08 -1.50
C ARG A 265 -1.43 -20.19 -1.57
N GLU A 266 -1.34 -21.02 -0.54
CA GLU A 266 -0.35 -22.09 -0.42
C GLU A 266 -0.28 -22.98 -1.67
N SER A 267 -1.43 -23.38 -2.22
CA SER A 267 -1.51 -24.19 -3.43
C SER A 267 -0.90 -23.52 -4.67
N LEU A 268 -0.98 -22.21 -4.79
CA LEU A 268 -0.31 -21.46 -5.86
C LEU A 268 1.20 -21.42 -5.64
N LEU A 269 1.65 -21.14 -4.41
CA LEU A 269 3.08 -21.16 -4.10
C LEU A 269 3.70 -22.54 -4.32
N GLU A 270 3.00 -23.63 -3.97
CA GLU A 270 3.50 -24.99 -4.21
C GLU A 270 3.70 -25.28 -5.70
N ALA A 271 2.76 -24.84 -6.55
CA ALA A 271 2.81 -25.05 -7.99
C ALA A 271 3.83 -24.15 -8.71
N MET A 272 4.20 -23.01 -8.11
CA MET A 272 5.13 -22.05 -8.71
C MET A 272 6.58 -22.56 -8.69
N PRO A 273 7.34 -22.45 -9.80
CA PRO A 273 8.77 -22.72 -9.78
C PRO A 273 9.54 -21.66 -8.93
N PRO A 274 10.76 -21.96 -8.45
CA PRO A 274 11.60 -20.98 -7.78
C PRO A 274 11.83 -19.73 -8.63
N PHE A 275 12.02 -18.58 -7.95
CA PHE A 275 12.27 -17.28 -8.59
C PHE A 275 13.77 -16.99 -8.71
N LEU A 276 14.48 -17.07 -7.57
CA LEU A 276 15.93 -16.90 -7.47
C LEU A 276 16.57 -18.21 -7.08
N GLY A 277 17.78 -18.48 -7.58
CA GLY A 277 18.58 -19.65 -7.20
C GLY A 277 19.75 -19.28 -6.32
N GLY A 278 20.03 -20.10 -5.29
CA GLY A 278 21.15 -19.87 -4.38
C GLY A 278 21.14 -20.81 -3.18
N GLY A 279 21.84 -20.44 -2.13
CA GLY A 279 21.74 -21.10 -0.83
C GLY A 279 20.37 -20.84 -0.16
N GLU A 280 20.07 -21.53 0.91
CA GLU A 280 18.83 -21.53 1.71
C GLU A 280 17.61 -22.14 1.01
N MET A 281 17.36 -21.81 -0.27
CA MET A 281 16.18 -22.21 -1.03
C MET A 281 16.20 -23.64 -1.59
N ILE A 282 17.25 -24.39 -1.32
CA ILE A 282 17.50 -25.76 -1.82
C ILE A 282 17.33 -26.81 -0.75
N GLN A 283 16.88 -27.99 -1.12
CA GLN A 283 16.92 -29.20 -0.29
C GLN A 283 18.20 -30.00 -0.57
N ASP A 284 18.43 -30.41 -1.81
CA ASP A 284 19.62 -31.10 -2.26
C ASP A 284 20.21 -30.45 -3.51
N VAL A 285 21.55 -30.46 -3.62
CA VAL A 285 22.28 -29.93 -4.79
C VAL A 285 23.25 -30.96 -5.30
N PHE A 286 23.11 -31.31 -6.59
CA PHE A 286 24.02 -32.14 -7.35
C PHE A 286 24.69 -31.32 -8.45
N LEU A 287 25.75 -31.83 -9.06
CA LEU A 287 26.44 -31.09 -10.14
C LEU A 287 25.55 -30.77 -11.34
N GLY A 288 24.54 -31.58 -11.62
CA GLY A 288 23.67 -31.44 -12.78
C GLY A 288 22.22 -31.07 -12.45
N SER A 289 21.81 -31.03 -11.17
CA SER A 289 20.43 -30.78 -10.78
C SER A 289 20.34 -30.34 -9.31
N SER A 290 19.20 -29.78 -8.95
CA SER A 290 18.88 -29.43 -7.56
C SER A 290 17.41 -29.71 -7.25
N THR A 291 17.11 -29.90 -5.96
CA THR A 291 15.73 -29.93 -5.44
C THR A 291 15.54 -28.75 -4.51
N TRP A 292 14.29 -28.35 -4.33
CA TRP A 292 13.93 -27.10 -3.65
C TRP A 292 13.48 -27.35 -2.21
N ALA A 293 13.74 -26.40 -1.34
CA ALA A 293 13.18 -26.37 0.01
C ALA A 293 11.64 -26.26 -0.04
N GLY A 294 11.00 -26.58 1.07
CA GLY A 294 9.56 -26.32 1.26
C GLY A 294 9.22 -24.83 1.31
N LEU A 295 7.93 -24.52 1.37
CA LEU A 295 7.42 -23.15 1.52
C LEU A 295 7.77 -22.58 2.89
N PRO A 296 8.04 -21.29 2.96
CA PRO A 296 8.20 -20.33 1.86
C PRO A 296 9.63 -20.28 1.30
N HIS A 297 10.56 -21.04 1.89
CA HIS A 297 12.01 -20.93 1.69
C HIS A 297 12.46 -21.16 0.25
N LYS A 298 11.71 -21.93 -0.57
CA LYS A 298 12.08 -22.12 -1.99
C LYS A 298 12.09 -20.81 -2.80
N PHE A 299 11.54 -19.73 -2.28
CA PHE A 299 11.54 -18.41 -2.92
C PHE A 299 12.55 -17.43 -2.31
N GLU A 300 13.19 -17.79 -1.19
CA GLU A 300 14.06 -16.93 -0.41
C GLU A 300 15.52 -17.38 -0.51
N ALA A 301 16.19 -16.99 -1.59
CA ALA A 301 17.58 -17.39 -1.87
C ALA A 301 18.59 -16.47 -1.18
N GLY A 302 19.58 -17.07 -0.50
CA GLY A 302 20.66 -16.36 0.17
C GLY A 302 20.28 -15.88 1.58
N THR A 303 21.24 -15.31 2.31
CA THR A 303 20.97 -14.74 3.64
C THR A 303 19.96 -13.61 3.51
N PRO A 304 18.79 -13.70 4.21
CA PRO A 304 17.72 -12.70 4.06
C PRO A 304 18.02 -11.41 4.82
N ALA A 305 17.18 -10.40 4.62
CA ALA A 305 17.22 -9.14 5.37
C ALA A 305 16.62 -9.34 6.78
N ILE A 306 17.40 -9.95 7.67
CA ILE A 306 16.92 -10.45 8.98
C ILE A 306 16.49 -9.30 9.88
N GLY A 307 17.34 -8.28 10.05
CA GLY A 307 17.03 -7.11 10.88
C GLY A 307 15.81 -6.36 10.37
N GLU A 308 15.71 -6.21 9.06
CA GLU A 308 14.59 -5.52 8.40
C GLU A 308 13.27 -6.29 8.55
N ALA A 309 13.32 -7.63 8.49
CA ALA A 309 12.13 -8.47 8.75
C ALA A 309 11.64 -8.30 10.19
N ILE A 310 12.56 -8.38 11.16
CA ILE A 310 12.27 -8.18 12.59
C ILE A 310 11.72 -6.76 12.82
N GLY A 311 12.32 -5.74 12.17
CA GLY A 311 11.85 -4.35 12.22
C GLY A 311 10.46 -4.17 11.59
N MET A 312 10.14 -4.89 10.51
CA MET A 312 8.79 -4.92 9.94
C MET A 312 7.80 -5.57 10.92
N GLY A 313 8.18 -6.67 11.57
CA GLY A 313 7.36 -7.29 12.62
C GLY A 313 6.99 -6.33 13.75
N ALA A 314 7.95 -5.50 14.20
CA ALA A 314 7.70 -4.46 15.20
C ALA A 314 6.79 -3.33 14.69
N ALA A 315 6.88 -3.00 13.40
CA ALA A 315 5.99 -2.02 12.78
C ALA A 315 4.53 -2.52 12.71
N LEU A 316 4.33 -3.81 12.40
CA LEU A 316 3.01 -4.43 12.40
C LEU A 316 2.41 -4.47 13.81
N ASP A 317 3.21 -4.79 14.84
CA ASP A 317 2.77 -4.71 16.25
C ASP A 317 2.34 -3.29 16.61
N TYR A 318 3.10 -2.27 16.18
CA TYR A 318 2.78 -0.87 16.41
C TYR A 318 1.44 -0.50 15.77
N LEU A 319 1.23 -0.81 14.49
CA LEU A 319 -0.02 -0.52 13.78
C LEU A 319 -1.22 -1.26 14.42
N ASN A 320 -1.04 -2.52 14.79
CA ASN A 320 -2.08 -3.29 15.50
C ASN A 320 -2.44 -2.66 16.85
N SER A 321 -1.46 -2.09 17.57
CA SER A 321 -1.70 -1.43 18.86
C SER A 321 -2.53 -0.15 18.73
N LEU A 322 -2.49 0.51 17.56
CA LEU A 322 -3.30 1.68 17.26
C LEU A 322 -4.74 1.29 16.88
N GLY A 323 -4.92 0.16 16.20
CA GLY A 323 -6.15 -0.28 15.57
C GLY A 323 -6.38 0.40 14.23
N LEU A 324 -6.36 -0.37 13.13
CA LEU A 324 -6.43 0.18 11.78
C LEU A 324 -7.78 0.86 11.48
N GLU A 325 -8.87 0.41 12.10
CA GLU A 325 -10.18 1.08 12.01
C GLU A 325 -10.12 2.50 12.61
N ARG A 326 -9.41 2.67 13.72
CA ARG A 326 -9.20 3.98 14.35
C ARG A 326 -8.28 4.86 13.51
N VAL A 327 -7.22 4.28 12.94
CA VAL A 327 -6.34 4.97 11.99
C VAL A 327 -7.14 5.48 10.81
N HIS A 328 -7.92 4.60 10.16
CA HIS A 328 -8.75 4.94 9.00
C HIS A 328 -9.75 6.05 9.33
N ALA A 329 -10.49 5.93 10.42
CA ALA A 329 -11.48 6.94 10.83
C ALA A 329 -10.84 8.32 11.10
N TRP A 330 -9.64 8.35 11.64
CA TRP A 330 -8.89 9.61 11.80
C TRP A 330 -8.45 10.20 10.47
N GLU A 331 -7.89 9.38 9.60
CA GLU A 331 -7.42 9.80 8.28
C GLU A 331 -8.56 10.25 7.36
N GLN A 332 -9.77 9.70 7.49
CA GLN A 332 -10.96 10.20 6.81
C GLN A 332 -11.28 11.66 7.20
N GLN A 333 -11.20 12.00 8.49
CA GLN A 333 -11.40 13.37 8.95
C GLN A 333 -10.34 14.33 8.41
N LEU A 334 -9.07 13.92 8.44
CA LEU A 334 -7.97 14.69 7.87
C LEU A 334 -8.15 14.87 6.35
N THR A 335 -8.59 13.84 5.65
CA THR A 335 -8.82 13.88 4.20
C THR A 335 -9.94 14.84 3.84
N ALA A 336 -11.06 14.79 4.56
CA ALA A 336 -12.16 15.73 4.37
C ALA A 336 -11.71 17.18 4.59
N HIS A 337 -10.90 17.43 5.62
CA HIS A 337 -10.34 18.75 5.89
C HIS A 337 -9.36 19.19 4.79
N LEU A 338 -8.44 18.32 4.36
CA LEU A 338 -7.51 18.61 3.27
C LEU A 338 -8.26 19.02 1.98
N PHE A 339 -9.31 18.27 1.62
CA PHE A 339 -10.11 18.58 0.43
C PHE A 339 -10.81 19.91 0.57
N ALA A 340 -11.45 20.20 1.72
CA ALA A 340 -12.11 21.48 1.96
C ALA A 340 -11.13 22.68 1.84
N ARG A 341 -9.88 22.50 2.28
CA ARG A 341 -8.84 23.55 2.13
C ARG A 341 -8.36 23.70 0.68
N LEU A 342 -8.17 22.60 -0.04
CA LEU A 342 -7.67 22.64 -1.43
C LEU A 342 -8.75 23.11 -2.43
N GLU A 343 -10.01 22.71 -2.26
CA GLU A 343 -11.13 23.13 -3.11
C GLU A 343 -11.40 24.64 -3.05
N ALA A 344 -11.02 25.29 -1.95
CA ALA A 344 -11.12 26.74 -1.80
C ALA A 344 -10.04 27.52 -2.61
N ILE A 345 -9.04 26.85 -3.19
CA ILE A 345 -7.93 27.50 -3.91
C ILE A 345 -8.30 27.66 -5.40
N GLU A 346 -8.39 28.88 -5.85
CA GLU A 346 -8.74 29.19 -7.23
C GLU A 346 -7.73 28.65 -8.25
N GLY A 347 -8.21 27.92 -9.25
CA GLY A 347 -7.40 27.35 -10.33
C GLY A 347 -6.66 26.07 -9.94
N LEU A 348 -6.88 25.54 -8.73
CA LEU A 348 -6.40 24.22 -8.31
C LEU A 348 -7.42 23.14 -8.73
N ARG A 349 -6.92 22.07 -9.33
CA ARG A 349 -7.69 20.87 -9.68
C ARG A 349 -7.16 19.68 -8.91
N ILE A 350 -7.99 19.06 -8.07
CA ILE A 350 -7.68 17.79 -7.39
C ILE A 350 -7.98 16.65 -8.37
N LEU A 351 -7.17 15.58 -8.30
CA LEU A 351 -7.32 14.36 -9.10
C LEU A 351 -7.95 13.25 -8.26
N GLY A 352 -8.84 12.49 -8.87
CA GLY A 352 -9.54 11.38 -8.19
C GLY A 352 -10.82 11.80 -7.46
N PRO A 353 -11.56 10.83 -6.87
CA PRO A 353 -12.84 11.07 -6.25
C PRO A 353 -12.71 11.95 -5.00
N THR A 354 -13.72 12.76 -4.72
CA THR A 354 -13.80 13.55 -3.47
C THR A 354 -14.19 12.64 -2.28
N PRO A 355 -13.98 13.07 -1.03
CA PRO A 355 -14.46 12.35 0.16
C PRO A 355 -15.99 12.16 0.20
N GLN A 356 -16.76 13.02 -0.49
CA GLN A 356 -18.20 12.87 -0.61
C GLN A 356 -18.60 11.77 -1.60
N GLN A 357 -17.83 11.59 -2.67
CA GLN A 357 -18.04 10.53 -3.68
C GLN A 357 -17.56 9.17 -3.15
N GLN A 358 -16.43 9.14 -2.45
CA GLN A 358 -15.86 7.93 -1.85
C GLN A 358 -15.31 8.21 -0.45
N PRO A 359 -16.14 8.07 0.61
CA PRO A 359 -15.72 8.33 1.99
C PRO A 359 -14.52 7.53 2.47
N ASP A 360 -14.40 6.27 2.02
CA ASP A 360 -13.35 5.32 2.44
C ASP A 360 -12.06 5.44 1.62
N ARG A 361 -11.90 6.50 0.86
CA ARG A 361 -10.69 6.75 0.07
C ARG A 361 -9.43 6.88 0.92
N GLY A 362 -8.24 6.68 0.30
CA GLY A 362 -6.95 6.90 0.94
C GLY A 362 -6.67 8.38 1.25
N ALA A 363 -5.90 8.60 2.29
CA ALA A 363 -5.60 9.90 2.88
C ALA A 363 -4.54 10.69 2.09
N LEU A 364 -4.85 11.06 0.85
CA LEU A 364 -3.97 11.84 -0.02
C LEU A 364 -4.78 12.67 -1.04
N ALA A 365 -4.15 13.72 -1.55
CA ALA A 365 -4.66 14.50 -2.68
C ALA A 365 -3.51 14.80 -3.64
N ALA A 366 -3.62 14.29 -4.87
CA ALA A 366 -2.81 14.77 -5.98
C ALA A 366 -3.56 15.91 -6.68
N PHE A 367 -2.83 16.95 -7.05
CA PHE A 367 -3.44 18.16 -7.63
C PHE A 367 -2.53 18.83 -8.64
N SER A 368 -3.14 19.63 -9.51
CA SER A 368 -2.45 20.55 -10.43
C SER A 368 -3.00 21.96 -10.27
N VAL A 369 -2.19 22.97 -10.56
CA VAL A 369 -2.60 24.36 -10.60
C VAL A 369 -2.39 24.88 -12.03
N ALA A 370 -3.42 25.49 -12.60
CA ALA A 370 -3.39 25.95 -13.98
C ALA A 370 -2.23 26.94 -14.21
N GLY A 371 -1.40 26.66 -15.22
CA GLY A 371 -0.25 27.48 -15.61
C GLY A 371 0.99 27.35 -14.74
N LEU A 372 0.97 26.55 -13.66
CA LEU A 372 2.12 26.38 -12.77
C LEU A 372 2.67 24.95 -12.81
N HIS A 373 3.99 24.84 -12.69
CA HIS A 373 4.66 23.54 -12.64
C HIS A 373 4.66 22.97 -11.22
N ALA A 374 4.36 21.68 -11.05
CA ALA A 374 4.25 21.05 -9.74
C ALA A 374 5.56 21.05 -8.93
N ASN A 375 6.73 21.04 -9.60
CA ASN A 375 8.02 21.11 -8.92
C ASN A 375 8.23 22.46 -8.25
N ASP A 376 7.88 23.56 -8.92
CA ASP A 376 8.06 24.92 -8.40
C ASP A 376 7.24 25.11 -7.11
N LEU A 377 6.01 24.57 -7.08
CA LEU A 377 5.18 24.54 -5.88
C LEU A 377 5.82 23.73 -4.76
N ALA A 378 6.36 22.55 -5.07
CA ALA A 378 6.99 21.70 -4.08
C ALA A 378 8.28 22.34 -3.49
N GLU A 379 9.09 23.00 -4.33
CA GLU A 379 10.31 23.69 -3.89
C GLU A 379 9.99 24.88 -2.97
N LEU A 380 8.97 25.68 -3.29
CA LEU A 380 8.56 26.79 -2.43
C LEU A 380 8.00 26.30 -1.09
N LEU A 381 7.23 25.21 -1.09
CA LEU A 381 6.72 24.59 0.13
C LEU A 381 7.85 24.00 0.98
N ASP A 382 8.88 23.41 0.38
CA ASP A 382 10.07 22.93 1.11
C ASP A 382 10.81 24.07 1.80
N CYS A 383 10.89 25.24 1.15
CA CYS A 383 11.42 26.46 1.79
C CYS A 383 10.61 26.85 3.05
N ALA A 384 9.32 26.57 3.10
CA ALA A 384 8.46 26.77 4.26
C ALA A 384 8.51 25.60 5.27
N GLY A 385 9.29 24.55 5.01
CA GLY A 385 9.41 23.35 5.84
C GLY A 385 8.32 22.29 5.61
N ILE A 386 7.64 22.34 4.47
CA ILE A 386 6.53 21.44 4.13
C ILE A 386 6.94 20.49 3.02
N CYS A 387 7.04 19.21 3.35
CA CYS A 387 7.43 18.16 2.43
C CYS A 387 6.21 17.59 1.70
N ILE A 388 6.08 17.85 0.41
CA ILE A 388 5.16 17.19 -0.50
C ILE A 388 5.92 16.56 -1.65
N ARG A 389 5.22 15.80 -2.49
CA ARG A 389 5.81 15.20 -3.68
C ARG A 389 5.33 15.88 -4.95
N SER A 390 6.21 15.98 -5.95
CA SER A 390 5.88 16.41 -7.32
C SER A 390 6.30 15.38 -8.36
N GLY A 391 5.70 15.40 -9.54
CA GLY A 391 6.01 14.53 -10.67
C GLY A 391 4.89 13.58 -11.05
N HIS A 392 5.26 12.39 -11.55
CA HIS A 392 4.31 11.38 -12.02
C HIS A 392 3.85 10.38 -10.93
N HIS A 393 4.37 10.46 -9.72
CA HIS A 393 4.09 9.55 -8.61
C HIS A 393 4.19 8.05 -8.98
N CYS A 394 5.08 7.72 -9.93
CA CYS A 394 5.21 6.39 -10.55
C CYS A 394 3.93 5.88 -11.23
N THR A 395 3.07 6.77 -11.75
CA THR A 395 1.85 6.48 -12.50
C THR A 395 1.81 7.30 -13.80
N GLN A 396 2.87 7.21 -14.59
CA GLN A 396 3.01 8.01 -15.82
C GLN A 396 1.86 7.81 -16.84
N PRO A 397 1.33 6.59 -17.07
CA PRO A 397 0.16 6.41 -17.92
C PRO A 397 -1.08 7.17 -17.43
N LEU A 398 -1.31 7.22 -16.12
CA LEU A 398 -2.39 7.97 -15.51
C LEU A 398 -2.26 9.48 -15.77
N HIS A 399 -1.04 10.04 -15.67
CA HIS A 399 -0.81 11.46 -15.97
C HIS A 399 -1.09 11.77 -17.45
N ARG A 400 -0.73 10.86 -18.36
CA ARG A 400 -1.08 10.98 -19.79
C ARG A 400 -2.59 10.92 -20.02
N HIS A 401 -3.32 10.07 -19.27
CA HIS A 401 -4.78 9.99 -19.31
C HIS A 401 -5.42 11.34 -18.93
N TYR A 402 -4.89 12.02 -17.90
CA TYR A 402 -5.35 13.34 -17.49
C TYR A 402 -4.80 14.51 -18.35
N GLY A 403 -3.91 14.25 -19.29
CA GLY A 403 -3.24 15.27 -20.09
C GLY A 403 -2.27 16.15 -19.28
N LEU A 404 -1.72 15.64 -18.19
CA LEU A 404 -0.84 16.36 -17.28
C LEU A 404 0.62 15.94 -17.45
N ALA A 405 1.52 16.92 -17.47
CA ALA A 405 2.97 16.66 -17.42
C ALA A 405 3.43 16.18 -16.04
N ALA A 406 2.83 16.70 -14.98
CA ALA A 406 3.12 16.36 -13.59
C ALA A 406 1.97 16.83 -12.69
N SER A 407 1.93 16.33 -11.46
CA SER A 407 1.08 16.83 -10.38
C SER A 407 1.86 16.96 -9.08
N ALA A 408 1.40 17.79 -8.16
CA ALA A 408 1.82 17.79 -6.77
C ALA A 408 0.94 16.81 -5.97
N ARG A 409 1.45 16.22 -4.89
CA ARG A 409 0.69 15.33 -4.03
C ARG A 409 1.02 15.56 -2.57
N ALA A 410 0.01 15.90 -1.79
CA ALA A 410 0.05 15.83 -0.33
C ALA A 410 -0.54 14.49 0.12
N SER A 411 0.16 13.74 0.97
CA SER A 411 -0.29 12.46 1.51
C SER A 411 -0.11 12.44 3.02
N LEU A 412 -1.19 12.13 3.71
CA LEU A 412 -1.34 12.21 5.15
C LEU A 412 -1.06 10.85 5.81
N SER A 413 -0.99 10.86 7.13
CA SER A 413 -1.00 9.65 7.95
C SER A 413 -1.65 9.96 9.30
N PHE A 414 -1.82 8.95 10.13
CA PHE A 414 -2.37 9.09 11.48
C PHE A 414 -1.56 10.04 12.39
N THR A 415 -0.34 10.42 12.03
CA THR A 415 0.48 11.40 12.74
C THR A 415 0.25 12.84 12.29
N THR A 416 -0.49 13.07 11.20
CA THR A 416 -0.79 14.41 10.66
C THR A 416 -1.85 15.10 11.52
N THR A 417 -1.74 16.43 11.68
CA THR A 417 -2.70 17.27 12.42
C THR A 417 -3.49 18.17 11.47
N PHE A 418 -4.61 18.71 11.94
CA PHE A 418 -5.40 19.71 11.21
C PHE A 418 -4.60 20.99 10.98
N GLU A 419 -3.81 21.42 11.97
CA GLU A 419 -2.98 22.62 11.90
C GLU A 419 -1.88 22.48 10.83
N GLU A 420 -1.33 21.30 10.64
CA GLU A 420 -0.37 21.03 9.56
C GLU A 420 -1.03 21.17 8.18
N ILE A 421 -2.28 20.70 8.03
CA ILE A 421 -3.04 20.84 6.78
C ILE A 421 -3.39 22.33 6.54
N ASP A 422 -3.82 23.05 7.57
CA ASP A 422 -4.13 24.48 7.46
C ASP A 422 -2.92 25.28 7.02
N ARG A 423 -1.79 25.07 7.67
CA ARG A 423 -0.53 25.73 7.32
C ARG A 423 -0.07 25.35 5.91
N PHE A 424 -0.19 24.07 5.51
CA PHE A 424 0.10 23.65 4.14
C PHE A 424 -0.74 24.42 3.13
N ALA A 425 -2.05 24.56 3.36
CA ALA A 425 -2.93 25.28 2.45
C ALA A 425 -2.60 26.78 2.37
N GLU A 426 -2.27 27.41 3.49
CA GLU A 426 -1.86 28.82 3.55
C GLU A 426 -0.56 29.07 2.78
N GLU A 427 0.47 28.25 3.00
CA GLU A 427 1.75 28.36 2.28
C GLU A 427 1.59 28.02 0.79
N LEU A 428 0.70 27.08 0.43
CA LEU A 428 0.39 26.76 -0.97
C LEU A 428 -0.26 27.98 -1.68
N ILE A 429 -1.19 28.67 -1.03
CA ILE A 429 -1.78 29.92 -1.58
C ILE A 429 -0.70 30.97 -1.81
N GLY A 430 0.21 31.16 -0.85
CA GLY A 430 1.35 32.06 -0.96
C GLY A 430 2.29 31.70 -2.12
N ALA A 431 2.62 30.42 -2.26
CA ALA A 431 3.45 29.91 -3.35
C ALA A 431 2.80 30.14 -4.74
N ILE A 432 1.48 29.88 -4.86
CA ILE A 432 0.73 30.13 -6.09
C ILE A 432 0.74 31.62 -6.45
N ALA A 433 0.49 32.51 -5.49
CA ALA A 433 0.50 33.95 -5.72
C ALA A 433 1.89 34.41 -6.17
N PHE A 434 2.95 33.98 -5.47
CA PHE A 434 4.34 34.31 -5.81
C PHE A 434 4.70 33.87 -7.24
N LEU A 435 4.37 32.65 -7.64
CA LEU A 435 4.68 32.13 -8.97
C LEU A 435 3.91 32.88 -10.07
N ARG A 436 2.65 33.24 -9.82
CA ARG A 436 1.84 34.00 -10.80
C ARG A 436 2.35 35.42 -11.03
N GLU A 437 2.95 36.04 -10.00
CA GLU A 437 3.55 37.37 -10.13
C GLU A 437 4.89 37.35 -10.88
N HIS A 438 5.58 36.19 -10.93
CA HIS A 438 6.93 36.06 -11.49
C HIS A 438 6.97 35.19 -12.76
N SER A 439 5.82 34.70 -13.27
CA SER A 439 5.65 34.00 -14.56
C SER A 439 5.17 34.97 -15.63
#